data_309070cf6da46d6d77157a0857eee04b
#
_entry.id   309070cf6da46d6d77157a0857eee04b
#
_cell.length_a   1.000
_cell.length_b   1.000
_cell.length_c   1.000
_cell.angle_alpha   90.00
_cell.angle_beta   90.00
_cell.angle_gamma   90.00
#
_symmetry.space_group_name_H-M   'P 1'
#
loop_
_entity.id
_entity.type
_entity.pdbx_description
1 polymer ?
#
loop_
_entity_poly.entity_id
_entity_poly.type
_entity_poly.pdbx_seq_one_letter_code
_entity_poly.pdbx_strand_id
1 'polypeptide(L)'
;MTQTQSGHGLESDDAAGAVTTFDHLDPELNYERLQQVYRGLNSGCPVPKTAAHGGYALVTRYDDVIEVEKDAKTFSSASGVLHPPHEGRPPSIPIEFDGAEHIAYRKLFMEVLSAPRVRKLLPYLEGLTERMLDGFAAGDETDFVQNVAVQIPVRAVGHLLGLGEDANEMIQAFATKILENAGTPAMVEALQELDVEAARYFGERRDNPGDDYLSRLVHMDFGGRKLTDDELKNIFRTFVFAGFETTAHAIGSLVHHVVSDPDLQAGMRSGAIPLEGVVEEGLRMLPPVQTMFRTTTSPTTLNGSDLSTGERLVLLYAVANRDPAQFEDAESFCPNRVNPRQHVTFGIGPHYCAGATLARAEIHVLMKALLNRPPLELVGEPRHNPHLMMGQMMGIDYLPVRFQEGPC
;
A
#
# COMPACT_ATOMS: atom_id res chain seq x y z
N MET A 1 -24.99 -6.31 -36.03
CA MET A 1 -23.64 -6.50 -35.48
C MET A 1 -23.80 -6.42 -33.97
N THR A 2 -23.92 -7.56 -33.34
CA THR A 2 -24.17 -7.75 -31.91
C THR A 2 -22.81 -7.71 -31.20
N GLN A 3 -22.57 -6.68 -30.42
CA GLN A 3 -21.44 -6.66 -29.49
C GLN A 3 -21.73 -7.66 -28.38
N THR A 4 -20.97 -8.75 -28.34
CA THR A 4 -20.87 -9.65 -27.21
C THR A 4 -20.19 -8.91 -26.07
N GLN A 5 -20.96 -8.49 -25.06
CA GLN A 5 -20.44 -8.14 -23.76
C GLN A 5 -19.84 -9.42 -23.15
N SER A 6 -18.50 -9.50 -23.09
CA SER A 6 -17.81 -10.48 -22.26
C SER A 6 -18.00 -10.08 -20.80
N GLY A 7 -19.05 -10.63 -20.19
CA GLY A 7 -19.28 -10.49 -18.76
C GLY A 7 -18.24 -11.29 -18.01
N HIS A 8 -17.38 -10.65 -17.23
CA HIS A 8 -16.61 -11.29 -16.19
C HIS A 8 -17.56 -11.63 -15.05
N GLY A 9 -18.16 -12.81 -15.08
CA GLY A 9 -19.11 -13.33 -14.11
C GLY A 9 -18.64 -14.68 -13.56
N LEU A 10 -19.21 -15.05 -12.42
CA LEU A 10 -19.05 -16.38 -11.85
C LEU A 10 -19.86 -17.37 -12.71
N GLU A 11 -19.19 -18.32 -13.36
CA GLU A 11 -19.88 -19.49 -13.94
C GLU A 11 -20.00 -20.56 -12.85
N SER A 12 -21.23 -20.92 -12.52
CA SER A 12 -21.55 -21.99 -11.56
C SER A 12 -21.67 -23.32 -12.27
N ASP A 13 -20.75 -24.23 -12.02
CA ASP A 13 -21.03 -25.65 -12.17
C ASP A 13 -20.40 -26.47 -11.04
N ASP A 14 -21.27 -27.25 -10.40
CA ASP A 14 -21.09 -28.36 -9.48
C ASP A 14 -19.86 -28.46 -8.54
N ALA A 15 -20.14 -28.52 -7.25
CA ALA A 15 -19.44 -29.19 -6.12
C ALA A 15 -17.89 -29.14 -6.01
N ALA A 16 -17.18 -28.56 -6.93
CA ALA A 16 -15.71 -28.45 -6.98
C ALA A 16 -15.20 -26.99 -7.06
N GLY A 17 -15.84 -26.05 -6.35
CA GLY A 17 -15.42 -24.65 -6.29
C GLY A 17 -15.80 -23.85 -7.54
N ALA A 18 -16.46 -22.70 -7.37
CA ALA A 18 -16.82 -21.84 -8.51
C ALA A 18 -15.54 -21.36 -9.23
N VAL A 19 -15.53 -21.43 -10.55
CA VAL A 19 -14.46 -20.87 -11.39
C VAL A 19 -14.80 -19.42 -11.73
N THR A 20 -13.81 -18.52 -11.63
CA THR A 20 -13.94 -17.12 -12.04
C THR A 20 -13.00 -16.82 -13.19
N THR A 21 -13.36 -15.86 -14.02
CA THR A 21 -12.49 -15.31 -15.06
C THR A 21 -11.61 -14.16 -14.57
N PHE A 22 -11.56 -13.90 -13.27
CA PHE A 22 -10.75 -12.83 -12.70
C PHE A 22 -9.27 -13.02 -13.00
N ASP A 23 -8.68 -12.00 -13.60
CA ASP A 23 -7.24 -11.88 -13.85
C ASP A 23 -6.78 -10.52 -13.35
N HIS A 24 -5.94 -10.52 -12.31
CA HIS A 24 -5.40 -9.28 -11.72
C HIS A 24 -4.42 -8.55 -12.64
N LEU A 25 -3.94 -9.20 -13.71
CA LEU A 25 -3.05 -8.62 -14.73
C LEU A 25 -3.77 -8.25 -16.03
N ASP A 26 -5.13 -8.38 -16.09
CA ASP A 26 -5.88 -8.00 -17.29
C ASP A 26 -5.68 -6.51 -17.60
N PRO A 27 -5.02 -6.14 -18.71
CA PRO A 27 -4.72 -4.75 -19.05
C PRO A 27 -5.98 -3.92 -19.36
N GLU A 28 -7.13 -4.56 -19.55
CA GLU A 28 -8.40 -3.87 -19.78
C GLU A 28 -9.12 -3.48 -18.47
N LEU A 29 -8.63 -3.90 -17.32
CA LEU A 29 -9.18 -3.49 -16.02
C LEU A 29 -8.80 -2.04 -15.72
N ASN A 30 -9.60 -1.10 -16.19
CA ASN A 30 -9.54 0.27 -15.70
C ASN A 30 -10.15 0.37 -14.29
N TYR A 31 -10.07 1.56 -13.67
CA TYR A 31 -10.54 1.77 -12.32
C TYR A 31 -12.02 1.38 -12.13
N GLU A 32 -12.92 1.85 -13.00
CA GLU A 32 -14.36 1.62 -12.90
C GLU A 32 -14.70 0.13 -13.07
N ARG A 33 -14.07 -0.54 -14.04
CA ARG A 33 -14.27 -1.96 -14.30
C ARG A 33 -13.77 -2.81 -13.15
N LEU A 34 -12.62 -2.48 -12.57
CA LEU A 34 -12.08 -3.17 -11.40
C LEU A 34 -13.03 -3.05 -10.20
N GLN A 35 -13.61 -1.87 -9.94
CA GLN A 35 -14.61 -1.68 -8.88
C GLN A 35 -15.89 -2.50 -9.13
N GLN A 36 -16.31 -2.66 -10.39
CA GLN A 36 -17.47 -3.51 -10.73
C GLN A 36 -17.16 -5.00 -10.48
N VAL A 37 -15.97 -5.46 -10.86
CA VAL A 37 -15.50 -6.83 -10.61
C VAL A 37 -15.47 -7.12 -9.11
N TYR A 38 -14.91 -6.22 -8.31
CA TYR A 38 -14.84 -6.38 -6.86
C TYR A 38 -16.22 -6.50 -6.20
N ARG A 39 -17.21 -5.69 -6.63
CA ARG A 39 -18.61 -5.85 -6.16
C ARG A 39 -19.20 -7.20 -6.51
N GLY A 40 -18.89 -7.72 -7.70
CA GLY A 40 -19.33 -9.05 -8.14
C GLY A 40 -18.74 -10.19 -7.30
N LEU A 41 -17.48 -10.07 -6.89
CA LEU A 41 -16.79 -11.11 -6.10
C LEU A 41 -17.36 -11.27 -4.68
N ASN A 42 -17.92 -10.22 -4.08
CA ASN A 42 -18.51 -10.29 -2.74
C ASN A 42 -19.81 -11.12 -2.66
N SER A 43 -20.50 -11.34 -3.78
CA SER A 43 -21.80 -12.04 -3.81
C SER A 43 -21.71 -13.51 -4.18
N GLY A 44 -20.51 -14.04 -4.48
CA GLY A 44 -20.30 -15.37 -5.03
C GLY A 44 -19.85 -16.44 -4.04
N CYS A 45 -19.22 -17.48 -4.58
CA CYS A 45 -18.56 -18.54 -3.81
C CYS A 45 -17.49 -17.93 -2.88
N PRO A 46 -17.32 -18.46 -1.65
CA PRO A 46 -16.39 -17.86 -0.68
C PRO A 46 -14.93 -17.87 -1.12
N VAL A 47 -14.48 -18.92 -1.82
CA VAL A 47 -13.09 -19.07 -2.28
C VAL A 47 -13.08 -19.53 -3.74
N PRO A 48 -13.49 -18.67 -4.70
CA PRO A 48 -13.48 -19.05 -6.11
C PRO A 48 -12.05 -19.19 -6.62
N LYS A 49 -11.85 -20.00 -7.67
CA LYS A 49 -10.56 -20.24 -8.29
C LYS A 49 -10.55 -19.68 -9.71
N THR A 50 -9.40 -19.15 -10.14
CA THR A 50 -9.15 -18.75 -11.53
C THR A 50 -8.05 -19.62 -12.12
N ALA A 51 -8.07 -19.80 -13.45
CA ALA A 51 -7.00 -20.45 -14.19
C ALA A 51 -5.90 -19.49 -14.67
N ALA A 52 -6.08 -18.17 -14.45
CA ALA A 52 -5.11 -17.15 -14.86
C ALA A 52 -3.73 -17.43 -14.25
N HIS A 53 -2.67 -17.23 -15.07
CA HIS A 53 -1.26 -17.32 -14.64
C HIS A 53 -0.88 -18.63 -13.91
N GLY A 54 -1.47 -19.76 -14.29
CA GLY A 54 -1.21 -21.07 -13.67
C GLY A 54 -2.16 -21.43 -12.53
N GLY A 55 -3.12 -20.58 -12.24
CA GLY A 55 -4.20 -20.81 -11.29
C GLY A 55 -3.90 -20.33 -9.87
N TYR A 56 -4.92 -19.72 -9.26
CA TYR A 56 -4.91 -19.33 -7.85
C TYR A 56 -6.34 -19.23 -7.31
N ALA A 57 -6.47 -19.33 -5.97
CA ALA A 57 -7.72 -19.16 -5.28
C ALA A 57 -7.88 -17.69 -4.83
N LEU A 58 -9.10 -17.15 -4.85
CA LEU A 58 -9.41 -15.80 -4.41
C LEU A 58 -10.01 -15.82 -3.00
N VAL A 59 -9.43 -15.08 -2.08
CA VAL A 59 -9.93 -14.89 -0.72
C VAL A 59 -10.56 -13.51 -0.65
N THR A 60 -11.90 -13.47 -0.64
CA THR A 60 -12.68 -12.24 -0.82
C THR A 60 -13.39 -11.79 0.46
N ARG A 61 -13.74 -12.72 1.35
CA ARG A 61 -14.47 -12.42 2.58
C ARG A 61 -13.55 -11.93 3.67
N TYR A 62 -14.05 -11.03 4.47
CA TYR A 62 -13.30 -10.44 5.58
C TYR A 62 -12.75 -11.49 6.55
N ASP A 63 -13.61 -12.40 7.04
CA ASP A 63 -13.19 -13.42 8.01
C ASP A 63 -12.18 -14.41 7.43
N ASP A 64 -12.30 -14.77 6.14
CA ASP A 64 -11.35 -15.65 5.45
C ASP A 64 -9.98 -14.96 5.31
N VAL A 65 -9.95 -13.67 4.99
CA VAL A 65 -8.70 -12.88 4.98
C VAL A 65 -8.05 -12.86 6.36
N ILE A 66 -8.84 -12.67 7.43
CA ILE A 66 -8.37 -12.70 8.81
C ILE A 66 -7.79 -14.08 9.17
N GLU A 67 -8.44 -15.18 8.76
CA GLU A 67 -7.97 -16.53 9.01
C GLU A 67 -6.61 -16.77 8.34
N VAL A 68 -6.51 -16.47 7.04
CA VAL A 68 -5.28 -16.64 6.26
C VAL A 68 -4.14 -15.78 6.81
N GLU A 69 -4.38 -14.52 7.13
CA GLU A 69 -3.36 -13.59 7.66
C GLU A 69 -2.84 -13.98 9.05
N LYS A 70 -3.66 -14.62 9.88
CA LYS A 70 -3.27 -15.06 11.21
C LYS A 70 -2.47 -16.36 11.23
N ASP A 71 -2.65 -17.21 10.22
CA ASP A 71 -1.97 -18.52 10.13
C ASP A 71 -0.86 -18.51 9.08
N ALA A 72 0.19 -17.71 9.30
CA ALA A 72 1.37 -17.67 8.44
C ALA A 72 2.12 -19.03 8.36
N LYS A 73 1.81 -19.99 9.23
CA LYS A 73 2.39 -21.31 9.17
C LYS A 73 1.77 -22.14 8.04
N THR A 74 0.47 -22.07 7.88
CA THR A 74 -0.28 -22.75 6.80
C THR A 74 -0.25 -21.93 5.50
N PHE A 75 -0.35 -20.60 5.60
CA PHE A 75 -0.44 -19.66 4.47
C PHE A 75 0.80 -18.77 4.43
N SER A 76 1.85 -19.30 3.81
CA SER A 76 3.20 -18.71 3.81
C SER A 76 3.33 -17.53 2.86
N SER A 77 4.11 -16.53 3.27
CA SER A 77 4.59 -15.43 2.42
C SER A 77 5.90 -15.76 1.71
N ALA A 78 6.63 -16.81 2.12
CA ALA A 78 7.99 -17.08 1.69
C ALA A 78 8.12 -17.48 0.20
N SER A 79 7.02 -17.88 -0.44
CA SER A 79 6.99 -18.14 -1.89
C SER A 79 6.69 -16.88 -2.72
N GLY A 80 6.76 -15.70 -2.11
CA GLY A 80 6.50 -14.41 -2.74
C GLY A 80 5.06 -13.93 -2.56
N VAL A 81 4.92 -12.62 -2.42
CA VAL A 81 3.62 -11.91 -2.26
C VAL A 81 3.07 -11.35 -3.58
N LEU A 82 3.81 -11.48 -4.68
CA LEU A 82 3.40 -11.17 -6.06
C LEU A 82 3.09 -12.47 -6.83
N HIS A 83 2.28 -12.38 -7.88
CA HIS A 83 2.01 -13.51 -8.77
C HIS A 83 1.87 -13.04 -10.23
N PRO A 84 2.49 -13.74 -11.20
CA PRO A 84 3.47 -14.83 -11.00
C PRO A 84 4.72 -14.36 -10.24
N PRO A 85 5.42 -15.28 -9.54
CA PRO A 85 6.66 -14.94 -8.85
C PRO A 85 7.70 -14.41 -9.84
N HIS A 86 8.46 -13.40 -9.46
CA HIS A 86 9.48 -12.82 -10.33
C HIS A 86 10.81 -13.57 -10.18
N GLU A 87 11.23 -14.25 -11.23
CA GLU A 87 12.53 -14.93 -11.25
C GLU A 87 13.69 -13.93 -11.13
N GLY A 88 14.69 -14.27 -10.32
CA GLY A 88 15.88 -13.44 -10.12
C GLY A 88 15.74 -12.29 -9.10
N ARG A 89 14.55 -12.04 -8.57
CA ARG A 89 14.36 -11.08 -7.48
C ARG A 89 14.60 -11.78 -6.12
N PRO A 90 15.47 -11.26 -5.25
CA PRO A 90 15.58 -11.79 -3.90
C PRO A 90 14.29 -11.53 -3.10
N PRO A 91 13.93 -12.40 -2.13
CA PRO A 91 12.76 -12.20 -1.29
C PRO A 91 12.91 -10.91 -0.47
N SER A 92 11.82 -10.14 -0.33
CA SER A 92 11.80 -8.86 0.39
C SER A 92 11.80 -9.07 1.91
N ILE A 93 12.81 -8.54 2.61
CA ILE A 93 12.90 -8.54 4.07
C ILE A 93 12.00 -7.42 4.63
N PRO A 94 11.10 -7.69 5.61
CA PRO A 94 10.72 -8.97 6.19
C PRO A 94 9.49 -9.61 5.52
N ILE A 95 8.98 -9.03 4.45
CA ILE A 95 7.64 -9.28 3.86
C ILE A 95 7.50 -10.74 3.39
N GLU A 96 8.56 -11.28 2.78
CA GLU A 96 8.58 -12.62 2.19
C GLU A 96 9.40 -13.61 3.03
N PHE A 97 9.29 -13.47 4.36
CA PHE A 97 9.85 -14.36 5.36
C PHE A 97 8.77 -14.76 6.37
N ASP A 98 8.88 -15.94 6.98
CA ASP A 98 7.94 -16.41 7.97
C ASP A 98 8.63 -16.83 9.28
N GLY A 99 7.85 -17.09 10.32
CA GLY A 99 8.30 -17.65 11.58
C GLY A 99 9.36 -16.83 12.31
N ALA A 100 10.38 -17.50 12.83
CA ALA A 100 11.42 -16.86 13.66
C ALA A 100 12.27 -15.86 12.87
N GLU A 101 12.53 -16.13 11.60
CA GLU A 101 13.32 -15.26 10.73
C GLU A 101 12.57 -13.95 10.43
N HIS A 102 11.29 -14.05 10.08
CA HIS A 102 10.42 -12.87 9.97
C HIS A 102 10.45 -12.02 11.25
N ILE A 103 10.27 -12.65 12.42
CA ILE A 103 10.26 -11.94 13.71
C ILE A 103 11.58 -11.20 13.95
N ALA A 104 12.72 -11.83 13.60
CA ALA A 104 14.03 -11.22 13.76
C ALA A 104 14.20 -9.99 12.88
N TYR A 105 13.90 -10.12 11.59
CA TYR A 105 13.98 -8.99 10.65
C TYR A 105 12.96 -7.89 10.96
N ARG A 106 11.73 -8.25 11.31
CA ARG A 106 10.70 -7.27 11.65
C ARG A 106 11.10 -6.33 12.78
N LYS A 107 11.88 -6.81 13.77
CA LYS A 107 12.39 -5.97 14.86
C LYS A 107 13.22 -4.80 14.35
N LEU A 108 13.97 -4.98 13.26
CA LEU A 108 14.78 -3.93 12.64
C LEU A 108 13.89 -2.77 12.18
N PHE A 109 12.80 -3.07 11.50
CA PHE A 109 11.84 -2.06 11.04
C PHE A 109 11.13 -1.37 12.22
N MET A 110 10.72 -2.14 13.23
CA MET A 110 10.04 -1.59 14.42
C MET A 110 10.93 -0.69 15.27
N GLU A 111 12.25 -0.74 15.10
CA GLU A 111 13.17 0.19 15.77
C GLU A 111 12.89 1.64 15.40
N VAL A 112 12.48 1.92 14.16
CA VAL A 112 12.19 3.30 13.67
C VAL A 112 10.71 3.54 13.43
N LEU A 113 9.90 2.49 13.15
CA LEU A 113 8.48 2.62 12.81
C LEU A 113 7.53 2.42 14.01
N SER A 114 8.07 2.16 15.21
CA SER A 114 7.23 2.04 16.41
C SER A 114 6.52 3.35 16.77
N ALA A 115 5.35 3.26 17.39
CA ALA A 115 4.53 4.42 17.73
C ALA A 115 5.27 5.51 18.53
N PRO A 116 6.18 5.19 19.50
CA PRO A 116 6.99 6.21 20.16
C PRO A 116 7.96 6.93 19.23
N ARG A 117 8.50 6.24 18.22
CA ARG A 117 9.40 6.84 17.22
C ARG A 117 8.65 7.73 16.26
N VAL A 118 7.51 7.27 15.76
CA VAL A 118 6.64 8.07 14.88
C VAL A 118 6.17 9.34 15.59
N ARG A 119 5.81 9.27 16.89
CA ARG A 119 5.46 10.48 17.66
C ARG A 119 6.58 11.52 17.71
N LYS A 120 7.85 11.09 17.74
CA LYS A 120 8.99 12.02 17.69
C LYS A 120 9.19 12.64 16.31
N LEU A 121 8.67 12.00 15.27
CA LEU A 121 8.73 12.49 13.90
C LEU A 121 7.66 13.53 13.60
N LEU A 122 6.57 13.60 14.37
CA LEU A 122 5.44 14.50 14.09
C LEU A 122 5.83 15.96 13.84
N PRO A 123 6.71 16.61 14.66
CA PRO A 123 7.10 17.99 14.39
C PRO A 123 7.81 18.18 13.04
N TYR A 124 8.58 17.17 12.60
CA TYR A 124 9.20 17.19 11.28
C TYR A 124 8.14 17.07 10.17
N LEU A 125 7.19 16.12 10.29
CA LEU A 125 6.10 15.95 9.33
C LEU A 125 5.22 17.19 9.22
N GLU A 126 4.87 17.81 10.35
CA GLU A 126 4.09 19.05 10.38
C GLU A 126 4.83 20.19 9.65
N GLY A 127 6.10 20.42 9.99
CA GLY A 127 6.91 21.45 9.33
C GLY A 127 7.16 21.16 7.84
N LEU A 128 7.32 19.90 7.47
CA LEU A 128 7.45 19.47 6.07
C LEU A 128 6.17 19.76 5.28
N THR A 129 5.02 19.35 5.82
CA THR A 129 3.70 19.52 5.20
C THR A 129 3.40 20.99 4.98
N GLU A 130 3.61 21.83 6.00
CA GLU A 130 3.41 23.28 5.88
C GLU A 130 4.27 23.87 4.75
N ARG A 131 5.57 23.55 4.69
CA ARG A 131 6.46 24.02 3.60
C ARG A 131 5.99 23.57 2.22
N MET A 132 5.50 22.33 2.08
CA MET A 132 4.98 21.84 0.79
C MET A 132 3.75 22.65 0.36
N LEU A 133 2.81 22.87 1.28
CA LEU A 133 1.57 23.57 0.99
C LEU A 133 1.77 25.08 0.82
N ASP A 134 2.77 25.69 1.47
CA ASP A 134 3.13 27.12 1.30
C ASP A 134 3.71 27.40 -0.10
N GLY A 135 4.15 26.37 -0.80
CA GLY A 135 4.62 26.47 -2.18
C GLY A 135 3.52 26.75 -3.22
N PHE A 136 2.23 26.65 -2.83
CA PHE A 136 1.10 26.85 -3.73
C PHE A 136 0.38 28.18 -3.44
N ALA A 137 0.44 29.10 -4.40
CA ALA A 137 -0.37 30.31 -4.32
C ALA A 137 -1.86 30.00 -4.58
N ALA A 138 -2.75 30.77 -3.94
CA ALA A 138 -4.18 30.63 -4.21
C ALA A 138 -4.45 30.94 -5.71
N GLY A 139 -5.24 30.08 -6.35
CA GLY A 139 -5.56 30.18 -7.78
C GLY A 139 -4.58 29.44 -8.70
N ASP A 140 -3.39 29.06 -8.25
CA ASP A 140 -2.44 28.29 -9.07
C ASP A 140 -2.88 26.83 -9.19
N GLU A 141 -2.87 26.32 -10.42
CA GLU A 141 -3.09 24.89 -10.70
C GLU A 141 -1.82 24.08 -10.37
N THR A 142 -2.02 22.96 -9.71
CA THR A 142 -0.91 22.04 -9.37
C THR A 142 -1.32 20.57 -9.49
N ASP A 143 -0.36 19.72 -9.82
CA ASP A 143 -0.48 18.29 -9.63
C ASP A 143 -0.21 17.96 -8.16
N PHE A 144 -1.28 17.69 -7.39
CA PHE A 144 -1.19 17.39 -5.98
C PHE A 144 -0.42 16.11 -5.68
N VAL A 145 -0.48 15.11 -6.59
CA VAL A 145 0.22 13.84 -6.40
C VAL A 145 1.73 14.08 -6.41
N GLN A 146 2.24 14.69 -7.47
CA GLN A 146 3.69 14.86 -7.64
C GLN A 146 4.28 15.89 -6.67
N ASN A 147 3.53 16.95 -6.38
CA ASN A 147 4.05 18.07 -5.60
C ASN A 147 3.81 17.95 -4.10
N VAL A 148 2.87 17.09 -3.64
CA VAL A 148 2.55 16.93 -2.21
C VAL A 148 2.52 15.46 -1.80
N ALA A 149 1.64 14.65 -2.41
CA ALA A 149 1.36 13.30 -1.93
C ALA A 149 2.59 12.39 -1.94
N VAL A 150 3.44 12.50 -2.97
CA VAL A 150 4.71 11.77 -3.10
C VAL A 150 5.79 12.38 -2.20
N GLN A 151 5.83 13.70 -2.09
CA GLN A 151 6.94 14.40 -1.44
C GLN A 151 7.01 14.19 0.07
N ILE A 152 5.84 14.07 0.73
CA ILE A 152 5.78 13.87 2.19
C ILE A 152 6.40 12.52 2.59
N PRO A 153 5.90 11.37 2.09
CA PRO A 153 6.44 10.06 2.50
C PRO A 153 7.87 9.81 2.00
N VAL A 154 8.27 10.32 0.83
CA VAL A 154 9.67 10.23 0.37
C VAL A 154 10.62 10.86 1.39
N ARG A 155 10.32 12.09 1.81
CA ARG A 155 11.15 12.82 2.78
C ARG A 155 11.07 12.22 4.19
N ALA A 156 9.92 11.67 4.57
CA ALA A 156 9.78 10.95 5.83
C ALA A 156 10.67 9.72 5.89
N VAL A 157 10.71 8.91 4.81
CA VAL A 157 11.61 7.74 4.70
C VAL A 157 13.07 8.19 4.70
N GLY A 158 13.44 9.19 3.90
CA GLY A 158 14.80 9.74 3.88
C GLY A 158 15.26 10.18 5.29
N HIS A 159 14.41 10.93 5.99
CA HIS A 159 14.68 11.37 7.36
C HIS A 159 14.81 10.20 8.36
N LEU A 160 13.94 9.19 8.28
CA LEU A 160 14.02 7.99 9.14
C LEU A 160 15.30 7.20 8.92
N LEU A 161 15.76 7.11 7.68
CA LEU A 161 17.01 6.43 7.34
C LEU A 161 18.26 7.25 7.71
N GLY A 162 18.12 8.56 7.94
CA GLY A 162 19.24 9.46 8.19
C GLY A 162 19.94 9.91 6.90
N LEU A 163 19.16 10.03 5.82
CA LEU A 163 19.62 10.52 4.53
C LEU A 163 19.45 12.04 4.42
N GLY A 164 20.31 12.70 3.62
CA GLY A 164 20.16 14.12 3.28
C GLY A 164 19.01 14.38 2.31
N GLU A 165 18.66 15.66 2.13
CA GLU A 165 17.59 16.10 1.22
C GLU A 165 17.87 15.70 -0.24
N ASP A 166 19.14 15.65 -0.64
CA ASP A 166 19.61 15.22 -1.97
C ASP A 166 19.28 13.76 -2.28
N ALA A 167 19.09 12.91 -1.26
CA ALA A 167 18.68 11.52 -1.45
C ALA A 167 17.20 11.36 -1.84
N ASN A 168 16.35 12.36 -1.59
CA ASN A 168 14.91 12.24 -1.80
C ASN A 168 14.57 12.08 -3.29
N GLU A 169 15.22 12.82 -4.18
CA GLU A 169 15.03 12.70 -5.63
C GLU A 169 15.47 11.31 -6.13
N MET A 170 16.58 10.80 -5.61
CA MET A 170 17.06 9.46 -5.92
C MET A 170 16.07 8.40 -5.44
N ILE A 171 15.58 8.46 -4.20
CA ILE A 171 14.57 7.53 -3.65
C ILE A 171 13.34 7.51 -4.53
N GLN A 172 12.80 8.69 -4.88
CA GLN A 172 11.62 8.82 -5.72
C GLN A 172 11.85 8.20 -7.11
N ALA A 173 12.95 8.56 -7.77
CA ALA A 173 13.25 8.08 -9.12
C ALA A 173 13.38 6.54 -9.18
N PHE A 174 14.07 5.93 -8.22
CA PHE A 174 14.21 4.47 -8.20
C PHE A 174 12.91 3.75 -7.91
N ALA A 175 12.11 4.23 -6.97
CA ALA A 175 10.85 3.55 -6.68
C ALA A 175 9.85 3.69 -7.82
N THR A 176 9.74 4.85 -8.47
CA THR A 176 8.93 5.02 -9.69
C THR A 176 9.40 4.05 -10.78
N LYS A 177 10.72 3.98 -11.03
CA LYS A 177 11.30 3.06 -12.02
C LYS A 177 10.98 1.59 -11.71
N ILE A 178 11.03 1.18 -10.44
CA ILE A 178 10.70 -0.18 -10.00
C ILE A 178 9.22 -0.47 -10.21
N LEU A 179 8.32 0.44 -9.84
CA LEU A 179 6.87 0.26 -10.00
C LEU A 179 6.42 0.17 -11.46
N GLU A 180 6.91 1.08 -12.28
CA GLU A 180 6.56 1.12 -13.71
C GLU A 180 7.07 -0.10 -14.48
N ASN A 181 8.15 -0.71 -14.00
CA ASN A 181 8.77 -1.88 -14.64
C ASN A 181 8.51 -3.18 -13.88
N ALA A 182 7.59 -3.20 -12.92
CA ALA A 182 7.26 -4.41 -12.18
C ALA A 182 6.88 -5.56 -13.13
N GLY A 183 7.42 -6.74 -12.87
CA GLY A 183 7.21 -7.90 -13.73
C GLY A 183 8.12 -8.00 -14.95
N THR A 184 9.04 -7.06 -15.16
CA THR A 184 9.95 -7.04 -16.32
C THR A 184 11.43 -7.16 -15.91
N PRO A 185 12.35 -7.52 -16.82
CA PRO A 185 13.79 -7.48 -16.54
C PRO A 185 14.31 -6.09 -16.12
N ALA A 186 13.69 -5.00 -16.60
CA ALA A 186 14.06 -3.64 -16.24
C ALA A 186 13.85 -3.33 -14.74
N MET A 187 12.92 -4.01 -14.09
CA MET A 187 12.78 -3.94 -12.62
C MET A 187 14.04 -4.47 -11.91
N VAL A 188 14.59 -5.59 -12.38
CA VAL A 188 15.80 -6.17 -11.79
C VAL A 188 17.00 -5.22 -11.95
N GLU A 189 17.14 -4.59 -13.11
CA GLU A 189 18.17 -3.58 -13.36
C GLU A 189 18.01 -2.38 -12.41
N ALA A 190 16.78 -1.87 -12.23
CA ALA A 190 16.51 -0.78 -11.30
C ALA A 190 16.83 -1.14 -9.84
N LEU A 191 16.54 -2.39 -9.43
CA LEU A 191 16.93 -2.89 -8.10
C LEU A 191 18.46 -2.96 -7.94
N GLN A 192 19.18 -3.36 -8.97
CA GLN A 192 20.64 -3.41 -8.94
C GLN A 192 21.26 -1.99 -8.86
N GLU A 193 20.72 -1.04 -9.59
CA GLU A 193 21.14 0.37 -9.50
C GLU A 193 20.91 0.92 -8.08
N LEU A 194 19.74 0.64 -7.48
CA LEU A 194 19.45 1.03 -6.10
C LEU A 194 20.40 0.35 -5.09
N ASP A 195 20.81 -0.89 -5.35
CA ASP A 195 21.77 -1.62 -4.54
C ASP A 195 23.18 -0.96 -4.52
N VAL A 196 23.57 -0.34 -5.64
CA VAL A 196 24.83 0.43 -5.72
C VAL A 196 24.77 1.63 -4.79
N GLU A 197 23.67 2.39 -4.82
CA GLU A 197 23.47 3.53 -3.92
C GLU A 197 23.38 3.10 -2.45
N ALA A 198 22.63 2.02 -2.16
CA ALA A 198 22.56 1.45 -0.82
C ALA A 198 23.96 1.07 -0.29
N ALA A 199 24.78 0.40 -1.13
CA ALA A 199 26.14 0.01 -0.77
C ALA A 199 27.03 1.24 -0.47
N ARG A 200 26.87 2.34 -1.22
CA ARG A 200 27.56 3.60 -0.96
C ARG A 200 27.18 4.16 0.40
N TYR A 201 25.89 4.29 0.70
CA TYR A 201 25.41 4.80 1.98
C TYR A 201 25.89 3.95 3.18
N PHE A 202 25.88 2.63 3.06
CA PHE A 202 26.37 1.73 4.10
C PHE A 202 27.90 1.77 4.23
N GLY A 203 28.64 1.92 3.12
CA GLY A 203 30.09 2.10 3.14
C GLY A 203 30.50 3.36 3.92
N GLU A 204 29.86 4.49 3.62
CA GLU A 204 30.09 5.77 4.33
C GLU A 204 29.89 5.63 5.85
N ARG A 205 28.85 4.87 6.28
CA ARG A 205 28.54 4.68 7.71
C ARG A 205 29.42 3.66 8.40
N ARG A 206 30.06 2.75 7.66
CA ARG A 206 31.13 1.88 8.21
C ARG A 206 32.35 2.67 8.56
N ASP A 207 32.72 3.58 7.67
CA ASP A 207 33.94 4.39 7.82
C ASP A 207 33.73 5.55 8.81
N ASN A 208 32.56 6.16 8.79
CA ASN A 208 32.17 7.32 9.59
C ASN A 208 30.76 7.10 10.22
N PRO A 209 30.68 6.36 11.33
CA PRO A 209 29.41 6.09 11.97
C PRO A 209 28.77 7.35 12.56
N GLY A 210 27.49 7.60 12.21
CA GLY A 210 26.66 8.66 12.78
C GLY A 210 25.64 8.13 13.80
N ASP A 211 24.77 9.01 14.27
CA ASP A 211 23.63 8.66 15.13
C ASP A 211 22.36 8.44 14.30
N ASP A 212 22.49 7.93 13.07
CA ASP A 212 21.39 7.61 12.18
C ASP A 212 21.05 6.10 12.18
N TYR A 213 19.92 5.78 11.55
CA TYR A 213 19.44 4.38 11.52
C TYR A 213 20.34 3.49 10.67
N LEU A 214 20.86 3.97 9.54
CA LEU A 214 21.74 3.17 8.68
C LEU A 214 23.05 2.84 9.40
N SER A 215 23.63 3.79 10.17
CA SER A 215 24.80 3.55 11.02
C SER A 215 24.52 2.46 12.05
N ARG A 216 23.34 2.46 12.68
CA ARG A 216 22.95 1.41 13.63
C ARG A 216 22.82 0.05 12.96
N LEU A 217 22.17 -0.05 11.79
CA LEU A 217 22.05 -1.30 11.04
C LEU A 217 23.40 -1.95 10.73
N VAL A 218 24.37 -1.14 10.29
CA VAL A 218 25.72 -1.62 9.95
C VAL A 218 26.47 -2.18 11.17
N HIS A 219 26.27 -1.55 12.34
CA HIS A 219 27.10 -1.84 13.53
C HIS A 219 26.38 -2.72 14.56
N MET A 220 25.09 -3.01 14.41
CA MET A 220 24.35 -3.82 15.37
C MET A 220 24.77 -5.28 15.39
N ASP A 221 24.50 -5.95 16.52
CA ASP A 221 24.51 -7.41 16.59
C ASP A 221 23.15 -7.97 16.17
N PHE A 222 23.17 -8.86 15.19
CA PHE A 222 22.00 -9.54 14.68
C PHE A 222 22.11 -11.05 14.99
N GLY A 223 21.77 -11.42 16.20
CA GLY A 223 21.80 -12.83 16.63
C GLY A 223 23.20 -13.45 16.67
N GLY A 224 24.20 -12.70 17.14
CA GLY A 224 25.60 -13.13 17.24
C GLY A 224 26.43 -12.89 15.96
N ARG A 225 25.90 -12.19 14.96
CA ARG A 225 26.59 -11.80 13.74
C ARG A 225 26.23 -10.37 13.31
N LYS A 226 26.92 -9.85 12.34
CA LYS A 226 26.49 -8.63 11.62
C LYS A 226 25.51 -8.99 10.50
N LEU A 227 24.68 -8.03 10.10
CA LEU A 227 23.93 -8.12 8.84
C LEU A 227 24.91 -8.19 7.67
N THR A 228 24.63 -9.03 6.70
CA THR A 228 25.38 -9.09 5.44
C THR A 228 25.07 -7.88 4.56
N ASP A 229 25.92 -7.60 3.57
CA ASP A 229 25.66 -6.52 2.62
C ASP A 229 24.36 -6.71 1.84
N ASP A 230 24.01 -7.96 1.49
CA ASP A 230 22.78 -8.26 0.78
C ASP A 230 21.54 -8.07 1.67
N GLU A 231 21.62 -8.39 2.96
CA GLU A 231 20.57 -8.09 3.93
C GLU A 231 20.37 -6.58 4.10
N LEU A 232 21.47 -5.83 4.23
CA LEU A 232 21.41 -4.37 4.35
C LEU A 232 20.80 -3.71 3.14
N LYS A 233 21.22 -4.08 1.91
CA LYS A 233 20.64 -3.62 0.65
C LYS A 233 19.16 -3.95 0.57
N ASN A 234 18.78 -5.18 0.94
CA ASN A 234 17.40 -5.63 0.91
C ASN A 234 16.50 -4.83 1.88
N ILE A 235 16.97 -4.59 3.11
CA ILE A 235 16.29 -3.73 4.09
C ILE A 235 16.11 -2.31 3.53
N PHE A 236 17.17 -1.75 2.93
CA PHE A 236 17.12 -0.42 2.30
C PHE A 236 16.07 -0.38 1.19
N ARG A 237 16.09 -1.34 0.26
CA ARG A 237 15.11 -1.48 -0.81
C ARG A 237 13.69 -1.52 -0.27
N THR A 238 13.46 -2.29 0.81
CA THR A 238 12.13 -2.39 1.41
C THR A 238 11.65 -1.05 1.96
N PHE A 239 12.50 -0.27 2.61
CA PHE A 239 12.14 1.09 3.05
C PHE A 239 11.82 2.00 1.88
N VAL A 240 12.66 2.01 0.83
CA VAL A 240 12.46 2.83 -0.37
C VAL A 240 11.17 2.43 -1.08
N PHE A 241 10.92 1.12 -1.23
CA PHE A 241 9.81 0.62 -2.03
C PHE A 241 8.47 0.64 -1.30
N ALA A 242 8.41 0.10 -0.07
CA ALA A 242 7.17 -0.02 0.67
C ALA A 242 6.80 1.26 1.44
N GLY A 243 7.77 2.15 1.67
CA GLY A 243 7.65 3.23 2.65
C GLY A 243 6.98 4.49 2.12
N PHE A 244 6.95 4.75 0.80
CA PHE A 244 6.36 5.99 0.33
C PHE A 244 5.25 5.85 -0.72
N GLU A 245 5.38 4.98 -1.71
CA GLU A 245 4.40 4.88 -2.81
C GLU A 245 3.01 4.52 -2.30
N THR A 246 2.93 3.56 -1.38
CA THR A 246 1.64 3.17 -0.79
C THR A 246 0.97 4.33 -0.07
N THR A 247 1.74 5.12 0.69
CA THR A 247 1.21 6.28 1.40
C THR A 247 0.86 7.42 0.45
N ALA A 248 1.68 7.65 -0.59
CA ALA A 248 1.39 8.65 -1.62
C ALA A 248 0.06 8.37 -2.32
N HIS A 249 -0.19 7.10 -2.69
CA HIS A 249 -1.46 6.70 -3.31
C HIS A 249 -2.65 6.75 -2.36
N ALA A 250 -2.45 6.43 -1.08
CA ALA A 250 -3.49 6.62 -0.06
C ALA A 250 -3.86 8.09 0.11
N ILE A 251 -2.87 8.98 0.16
CA ILE A 251 -3.06 10.44 0.22
C ILE A 251 -3.80 10.93 -1.03
N GLY A 252 -3.28 10.60 -2.21
CA GLY A 252 -3.87 11.04 -3.49
C GLY A 252 -5.32 10.62 -3.62
N SER A 253 -5.63 9.36 -3.33
CA SER A 253 -7.00 8.82 -3.41
C SER A 253 -7.93 9.47 -2.37
N LEU A 254 -7.47 9.68 -1.13
CA LEU A 254 -8.28 10.32 -0.10
C LEU A 254 -8.53 11.80 -0.42
N VAL A 255 -7.51 12.54 -0.85
CA VAL A 255 -7.67 13.95 -1.24
C VAL A 255 -8.60 14.08 -2.44
N HIS A 256 -8.44 13.23 -3.47
CA HIS A 256 -9.38 13.18 -4.58
C HIS A 256 -10.82 12.97 -4.11
N HIS A 257 -11.05 12.00 -3.23
CA HIS A 257 -12.40 11.73 -2.70
C HIS A 257 -12.98 12.94 -1.98
N VAL A 258 -12.20 13.60 -1.11
CA VAL A 258 -12.63 14.77 -0.34
C VAL A 258 -12.89 15.98 -1.24
N VAL A 259 -12.06 16.20 -2.25
CA VAL A 259 -12.21 17.35 -3.17
C VAL A 259 -13.40 17.15 -4.12
N SER A 260 -13.73 15.90 -4.45
CA SER A 260 -14.88 15.52 -5.29
C SER A 260 -16.21 15.60 -4.55
N ASP A 261 -16.21 15.75 -3.21
CA ASP A 261 -17.41 15.88 -2.38
C ASP A 261 -17.34 17.17 -1.56
N PRO A 262 -17.93 18.29 -2.06
CA PRO A 262 -17.93 19.57 -1.38
C PRO A 262 -18.60 19.55 0.02
N ASP A 263 -19.62 18.70 0.21
CA ASP A 263 -20.33 18.58 1.49
C ASP A 263 -19.44 17.89 2.53
N LEU A 264 -18.71 16.83 2.12
CA LEU A 264 -17.70 16.17 2.94
C LEU A 264 -16.61 17.17 3.34
N GLN A 265 -16.06 17.90 2.37
CA GLN A 265 -15.02 18.90 2.62
C GLN A 265 -15.51 19.98 3.60
N ALA A 266 -16.71 20.53 3.40
CA ALA A 266 -17.31 21.54 4.28
C ALA A 266 -17.60 20.98 5.68
N GLY A 267 -18.10 19.74 5.77
CA GLY A 267 -18.36 19.05 7.03
C GLY A 267 -17.08 18.82 7.84
N MET A 268 -15.98 18.47 7.21
CA MET A 268 -14.66 18.34 7.84
C MET A 268 -14.17 19.71 8.35
N ARG A 269 -14.28 20.75 7.55
CA ARG A 269 -13.81 22.13 7.90
C ARG A 269 -14.60 22.72 9.06
N SER A 270 -15.90 22.45 9.14
CA SER A 270 -16.74 22.88 10.27
C SER A 270 -16.55 22.04 11.54
N GLY A 271 -15.83 20.91 11.46
CA GLY A 271 -15.71 19.94 12.54
C GLY A 271 -16.95 19.06 12.75
N ALA A 272 -17.96 19.13 11.89
CA ALA A 272 -19.14 18.27 11.94
C ALA A 272 -18.81 16.82 11.56
N ILE A 273 -17.80 16.62 10.70
CA ILE A 273 -17.29 15.32 10.30
C ILE A 273 -15.88 15.14 10.87
N PRO A 274 -15.63 14.08 11.68
CA PRO A 274 -14.34 13.88 12.34
C PRO A 274 -13.25 13.46 11.34
N LEU A 275 -12.12 14.15 11.37
CA LEU A 275 -10.95 13.86 10.52
C LEU A 275 -10.47 12.41 10.66
N GLU A 276 -10.40 11.88 11.88
CA GLU A 276 -10.01 10.47 12.13
C GLU A 276 -10.90 9.49 11.35
N GLY A 277 -12.21 9.72 11.38
CA GLY A 277 -13.17 8.88 10.67
C GLY A 277 -12.99 8.95 9.15
N VAL A 278 -12.73 10.14 8.59
CA VAL A 278 -12.45 10.32 7.16
C VAL A 278 -11.18 9.59 6.75
N VAL A 279 -10.12 9.65 7.55
CA VAL A 279 -8.85 8.96 7.27
C VAL A 279 -9.02 7.44 7.28
N GLU A 280 -9.65 6.88 8.33
CA GLU A 280 -9.81 5.42 8.43
C GLU A 280 -10.82 4.88 7.38
N GLU A 281 -11.87 5.63 7.09
CA GLU A 281 -12.83 5.24 6.04
C GLU A 281 -12.22 5.35 4.63
N GLY A 282 -11.37 6.36 4.40
CA GLY A 282 -10.55 6.47 3.21
C GLY A 282 -9.63 5.27 3.04
N LEU A 283 -8.92 4.88 4.09
CA LEU A 283 -8.07 3.67 4.09
C LEU A 283 -8.88 2.41 3.83
N ARG A 284 -10.11 2.29 4.36
CA ARG A 284 -10.99 1.15 4.10
C ARG A 284 -11.44 1.09 2.65
N MET A 285 -11.96 2.20 2.12
CA MET A 285 -12.60 2.23 0.79
C MET A 285 -11.60 2.32 -0.36
N LEU A 286 -10.44 2.92 -0.12
CA LEU A 286 -9.45 3.27 -1.13
C LEU A 286 -8.06 2.70 -0.75
N PRO A 287 -7.96 1.40 -0.40
CA PRO A 287 -6.68 0.82 -0.02
C PRO A 287 -5.71 0.88 -1.20
N PRO A 288 -4.48 1.40 -1.02
CA PRO A 288 -3.50 1.43 -2.12
C PRO A 288 -3.04 0.02 -2.50
N VAL A 289 -2.85 -0.87 -1.53
CA VAL A 289 -2.56 -2.29 -1.78
C VAL A 289 -3.89 -3.03 -1.88
N GLN A 290 -4.20 -3.50 -3.09
CA GLN A 290 -5.46 -4.19 -3.40
C GLN A 290 -5.39 -5.65 -3.01
N THR A 291 -4.21 -6.26 -3.22
CA THR A 291 -4.03 -7.72 -3.14
C THR A 291 -2.66 -8.07 -2.57
N MET A 292 -2.58 -9.23 -1.91
CA MET A 292 -1.32 -9.92 -1.61
C MET A 292 -1.49 -11.42 -1.74
N PHE A 293 -0.42 -12.11 -2.19
CA PHE A 293 -0.46 -13.55 -2.37
C PHE A 293 0.09 -14.29 -1.14
N ARG A 294 -0.43 -15.50 -0.95
CA ARG A 294 0.07 -16.52 -0.01
C ARG A 294 0.18 -17.87 -0.73
N THR A 295 0.90 -18.78 -0.13
CA THR A 295 1.04 -20.15 -0.62
C THR A 295 0.78 -21.13 0.51
N THR A 296 -0.06 -22.12 0.30
CA THR A 296 -0.32 -23.19 1.28
C THR A 296 0.93 -24.05 1.47
N THR A 297 1.30 -24.32 2.71
CA THR A 297 2.45 -25.18 3.07
C THR A 297 2.04 -26.64 3.23
N SER A 298 0.75 -26.91 3.43
CA SER A 298 0.15 -28.25 3.61
C SER A 298 -1.30 -28.23 3.11
N PRO A 299 -1.90 -29.39 2.84
CA PRO A 299 -3.33 -29.46 2.51
C PRO A 299 -4.15 -28.88 3.66
N THR A 300 -5.11 -28.04 3.33
CA THR A 300 -5.99 -27.36 4.29
C THR A 300 -7.35 -27.08 3.66
N THR A 301 -8.30 -26.62 4.48
CA THR A 301 -9.63 -26.18 4.04
C THR A 301 -9.85 -24.73 4.48
N LEU A 302 -10.33 -23.88 3.57
CA LEU A 302 -10.71 -22.51 3.87
C LEU A 302 -12.18 -22.31 3.47
N ASN A 303 -13.03 -21.98 4.42
CA ASN A 303 -14.47 -21.77 4.21
C ASN A 303 -15.15 -22.86 3.37
N GLY A 304 -14.83 -24.15 3.67
CA GLY A 304 -15.37 -25.31 2.97
C GLY A 304 -14.72 -25.64 1.60
N SER A 305 -13.75 -24.84 1.16
CA SER A 305 -12.98 -25.11 -0.07
C SER A 305 -11.66 -25.81 0.26
N ASP A 306 -11.42 -26.96 -0.37
CA ASP A 306 -10.17 -27.69 -0.19
C ASP A 306 -9.04 -27.02 -0.98
N LEU A 307 -7.90 -26.86 -0.31
CA LEU A 307 -6.67 -26.28 -0.83
C LEU A 307 -5.53 -27.29 -0.74
N SER A 308 -4.84 -27.50 -1.84
CA SER A 308 -3.69 -28.41 -1.90
C SER A 308 -2.41 -27.73 -1.42
N THR A 309 -1.39 -28.50 -1.06
CA THR A 309 -0.05 -27.97 -0.80
C THR A 309 0.51 -27.24 -2.03
N GLY A 310 1.08 -26.06 -1.83
CA GLY A 310 1.66 -25.23 -2.90
C GLY A 310 0.63 -24.42 -3.67
N GLU A 311 -0.65 -24.46 -3.30
CA GLU A 311 -1.68 -23.67 -3.96
C GLU A 311 -1.51 -22.19 -3.64
N ARG A 312 -1.61 -21.35 -4.67
CA ARG A 312 -1.54 -19.90 -4.54
C ARG A 312 -2.90 -19.32 -4.18
N LEU A 313 -2.92 -18.37 -3.25
CA LEU A 313 -4.10 -17.63 -2.87
C LEU A 313 -3.82 -16.14 -3.02
N VAL A 314 -4.80 -15.40 -3.55
CA VAL A 314 -4.79 -13.94 -3.52
C VAL A 314 -5.74 -13.45 -2.43
N LEU A 315 -5.23 -12.69 -1.48
CA LEU A 315 -6.02 -11.96 -0.49
C LEU A 315 -6.48 -10.65 -1.13
N LEU A 316 -7.78 -10.48 -1.31
CA LEU A 316 -8.37 -9.30 -1.94
C LEU A 316 -8.80 -8.29 -0.86
N TYR A 317 -7.85 -7.51 -0.33
CA TYR A 317 -8.10 -6.55 0.74
C TYR A 317 -9.17 -5.51 0.37
N ALA A 318 -9.15 -5.04 -0.88
CA ALA A 318 -10.14 -4.07 -1.36
C ALA A 318 -11.57 -4.63 -1.36
N VAL A 319 -11.71 -5.95 -1.60
CA VAL A 319 -13.00 -6.65 -1.57
C VAL A 319 -13.42 -6.94 -0.13
N ALA A 320 -12.50 -7.48 0.69
CA ALA A 320 -12.75 -7.79 2.10
C ALA A 320 -13.13 -6.53 2.92
N ASN A 321 -12.55 -5.37 2.59
CA ASN A 321 -12.91 -4.09 3.21
C ASN A 321 -14.33 -3.61 2.86
N ARG A 322 -14.98 -4.25 1.90
CA ARG A 322 -16.37 -3.98 1.48
C ARG A 322 -17.29 -5.18 1.71
N ASP A 323 -16.88 -6.09 2.58
CA ASP A 323 -17.71 -7.23 2.95
C ASP A 323 -18.91 -6.76 3.79
N PRO A 324 -20.17 -6.95 3.29
CA PRO A 324 -21.37 -6.53 4.00
C PRO A 324 -21.63 -7.33 5.29
N ALA A 325 -20.97 -8.49 5.46
CA ALA A 325 -21.06 -9.25 6.71
C ALA A 325 -20.26 -8.55 7.84
N GLN A 326 -19.24 -7.76 7.50
CA GLN A 326 -18.42 -7.03 8.45
C GLN A 326 -18.79 -5.56 8.57
N PHE A 327 -19.16 -4.92 7.46
CA PHE A 327 -19.40 -3.48 7.40
C PHE A 327 -20.82 -3.19 6.94
N GLU A 328 -21.63 -2.58 7.82
CA GLU A 328 -22.94 -2.06 7.44
C GLU A 328 -22.76 -0.98 6.35
N ASP A 329 -23.62 -0.97 5.32
CA ASP A 329 -23.48 -0.09 4.16
C ASP A 329 -22.05 -0.07 3.61
N ALA A 330 -21.50 -1.26 3.35
CA ALA A 330 -20.09 -1.48 3.03
C ALA A 330 -19.59 -0.69 1.82
N GLU A 331 -20.45 -0.37 0.85
CA GLU A 331 -20.13 0.41 -0.35
C GLU A 331 -20.24 1.93 -0.14
N SER A 332 -20.73 2.38 1.00
CA SER A 332 -20.85 3.81 1.33
C SER A 332 -19.66 4.30 2.10
N PHE A 333 -19.24 5.54 1.83
CA PHE A 333 -18.21 6.25 2.60
C PHE A 333 -18.82 6.85 3.86
N CYS A 334 -18.60 6.21 5.00
CA CYS A 334 -19.23 6.55 6.29
C CYS A 334 -18.20 6.98 7.34
N PRO A 335 -17.81 8.27 7.42
CA PRO A 335 -16.78 8.74 8.37
C PRO A 335 -17.13 8.56 9.85
N ASN A 336 -18.41 8.34 10.16
CA ASN A 336 -18.90 8.12 11.52
C ASN A 336 -19.09 6.63 11.86
N ARG A 337 -18.44 5.73 11.13
CA ARG A 337 -18.49 4.29 11.38
C ARG A 337 -18.02 3.95 12.80
N VAL A 338 -18.74 3.08 13.50
CA VAL A 338 -18.50 2.75 14.92
C VAL A 338 -17.10 2.15 15.13
N ASN A 339 -16.62 1.32 14.20
CA ASN A 339 -15.34 0.64 14.29
C ASN A 339 -14.45 0.96 13.06
N PRO A 340 -14.00 2.21 12.90
CA PRO A 340 -13.37 2.66 11.67
C PRO A 340 -12.04 1.94 11.38
N ARG A 341 -11.35 1.39 12.40
CA ARG A 341 -10.04 0.71 12.26
C ARG A 341 -10.12 -0.80 12.04
N GLN A 342 -11.30 -1.36 11.82
CA GLN A 342 -11.45 -2.80 11.58
C GLN A 342 -11.12 -3.22 10.14
N HIS A 343 -10.82 -2.29 9.24
CA HIS A 343 -10.41 -2.63 7.87
C HIS A 343 -9.08 -3.40 7.83
N VAL A 344 -8.89 -4.20 6.79
CA VAL A 344 -7.69 -5.03 6.58
C VAL A 344 -6.65 -4.41 5.64
N THR A 345 -6.72 -3.12 5.38
CA THR A 345 -5.81 -2.39 4.47
C THR A 345 -4.33 -2.54 4.83
N PHE A 346 -4.02 -2.68 6.11
CA PHE A 346 -2.66 -2.90 6.59
C PHE A 346 -2.33 -4.37 6.88
N GLY A 347 -3.17 -5.29 6.40
CA GLY A 347 -3.08 -6.69 6.81
C GLY A 347 -3.42 -6.92 8.28
N ILE A 348 -3.28 -8.15 8.73
CA ILE A 348 -3.52 -8.60 10.12
C ILE A 348 -2.41 -9.57 10.52
N GLY A 349 -2.30 -9.88 11.81
CA GLY A 349 -1.42 -10.94 12.33
C GLY A 349 0.08 -10.62 12.21
N PRO A 350 0.92 -11.65 11.98
CA PRO A 350 2.37 -11.47 11.99
C PRO A 350 2.86 -10.45 10.97
N HIS A 351 2.25 -10.41 9.79
CA HIS A 351 2.60 -9.52 8.68
C HIS A 351 1.86 -8.17 8.69
N TYR A 352 1.14 -7.82 9.76
CA TYR A 352 0.55 -6.49 9.90
C TYR A 352 1.56 -5.40 9.53
N CYS A 353 1.19 -4.45 8.69
CA CYS A 353 2.10 -3.45 8.14
C CYS A 353 2.93 -2.74 9.23
N ALA A 354 4.25 -2.81 9.13
CA ALA A 354 5.16 -2.15 10.07
C ALA A 354 5.03 -0.62 10.03
N GLY A 355 4.72 -0.06 8.84
CA GLY A 355 4.56 1.37 8.59
C GLY A 355 3.17 1.94 8.90
N ALA A 356 2.20 1.13 9.35
CA ALA A 356 0.81 1.57 9.53
C ALA A 356 0.64 2.80 10.43
N THR A 357 1.49 2.94 11.45
CA THR A 357 1.46 4.12 12.34
C THR A 357 2.01 5.36 11.65
N LEU A 358 3.06 5.20 10.84
CA LEU A 358 3.67 6.29 10.08
C LEU A 358 2.72 6.78 8.99
N ALA A 359 2.17 5.89 8.19
CA ALA A 359 1.24 6.23 7.11
C ALA A 359 0.02 7.01 7.64
N ARG A 360 -0.59 6.54 8.75
CA ARG A 360 -1.67 7.29 9.41
C ARG A 360 -1.25 8.67 9.88
N ALA A 361 -0.05 8.80 10.42
CA ALA A 361 0.47 10.08 10.89
C ALA A 361 0.67 11.07 9.73
N GLU A 362 1.25 10.61 8.61
CA GLU A 362 1.45 11.41 7.40
C GLU A 362 0.12 11.88 6.82
N ILE A 363 -0.84 10.96 6.61
CA ILE A 363 -2.17 11.28 6.10
C ILE A 363 -2.87 12.28 7.04
N HIS A 364 -2.83 12.03 8.34
CA HIS A 364 -3.52 12.87 9.33
C HIS A 364 -2.94 14.27 9.41
N VAL A 365 -1.61 14.41 9.42
CA VAL A 365 -0.91 15.70 9.43
C VAL A 365 -1.26 16.50 8.18
N LEU A 366 -1.20 15.88 7.01
CA LEU A 366 -1.54 16.55 5.75
C LEU A 366 -3.00 16.98 5.70
N MET A 367 -3.94 16.10 6.00
CA MET A 367 -5.36 16.42 5.97
C MET A 367 -5.71 17.53 6.95
N LYS A 368 -5.11 17.52 8.15
CA LYS A 368 -5.25 18.62 9.14
C LYS A 368 -4.72 19.95 8.60
N ALA A 369 -3.57 19.95 7.93
CA ALA A 369 -2.99 21.17 7.34
C ALA A 369 -3.87 21.72 6.21
N LEU A 370 -4.45 20.85 5.38
CA LEU A 370 -5.39 21.23 4.31
C LEU A 370 -6.67 21.90 4.87
N LEU A 371 -7.18 21.43 6.01
CA LEU A 371 -8.35 22.04 6.65
C LEU A 371 -8.11 23.46 7.15
N ASN A 372 -6.87 23.85 7.40
CA ASN A 372 -6.47 25.20 7.82
C ASN A 372 -6.22 26.16 6.64
N ARG A 373 -6.35 25.69 5.39
CA ARG A 373 -6.14 26.46 4.15
C ARG A 373 -7.46 26.68 3.43
N PRO A 374 -7.53 27.54 2.39
CA PRO A 374 -8.72 27.62 1.54
C PRO A 374 -9.13 26.25 1.02
N PRO A 375 -10.40 26.02 0.66
CA PRO A 375 -10.83 24.76 0.09
C PRO A 375 -10.03 24.41 -1.18
N LEU A 376 -9.76 23.13 -1.39
CA LEU A 376 -9.26 22.64 -2.67
C LEU A 376 -10.42 22.38 -3.64
N GLU A 377 -10.19 22.61 -4.92
CA GLU A 377 -11.10 22.22 -5.98
C GLU A 377 -10.36 21.50 -7.11
N LEU A 378 -11.05 20.59 -7.79
CA LEU A 378 -10.54 19.94 -8.99
C LEU A 378 -10.58 20.94 -10.16
N VAL A 379 -9.49 20.97 -10.96
CA VAL A 379 -9.38 21.82 -12.14
C VAL A 379 -9.21 21.02 -13.44
N GLY A 380 -9.25 19.69 -13.36
CA GLY A 380 -9.14 18.77 -14.48
C GLY A 380 -9.48 17.35 -14.08
N GLU A 381 -9.35 16.43 -15.03
CA GLU A 381 -9.62 15.01 -14.80
C GLU A 381 -8.44 14.33 -14.09
N PRO A 382 -8.68 13.64 -12.97
CA PRO A 382 -7.66 12.83 -12.30
C PRO A 382 -7.33 11.58 -13.13
N ARG A 383 -6.10 11.09 -13.01
CA ARG A 383 -5.70 9.83 -13.65
C ARG A 383 -5.45 8.75 -12.62
N HIS A 384 -6.21 7.67 -12.71
CA HIS A 384 -6.04 6.46 -11.91
C HIS A 384 -5.16 5.43 -12.62
N ASN A 385 -4.32 4.73 -11.86
CA ASN A 385 -3.54 3.60 -12.35
C ASN A 385 -3.86 2.34 -11.53
N PRO A 386 -4.66 1.40 -12.06
CA PRO A 386 -5.01 0.16 -11.39
C PRO A 386 -3.97 -0.96 -11.58
N HIS A 387 -2.90 -0.72 -12.36
CA HIS A 387 -1.93 -1.75 -12.76
C HIS A 387 -0.56 -1.62 -12.08
N LEU A 388 -0.44 -0.77 -11.07
CA LEU A 388 0.81 -0.64 -10.32
C LEU A 388 1.22 -1.96 -9.68
N MET A 389 2.52 -2.26 -9.70
CA MET A 389 3.07 -3.51 -9.13
C MET A 389 2.34 -4.76 -9.59
N MET A 390 2.20 -4.96 -10.90
CA MET A 390 1.52 -6.14 -11.45
C MET A 390 0.08 -6.28 -10.91
N GLY A 391 -0.70 -5.19 -10.89
CA GLY A 391 -2.08 -5.21 -10.40
C GLY A 391 -2.24 -5.40 -8.88
N GLN A 392 -1.14 -5.42 -8.13
CA GLN A 392 -1.20 -5.49 -6.67
C GLN A 392 -1.62 -4.17 -6.05
N MET A 393 -1.27 -3.06 -6.68
CA MET A 393 -1.53 -1.72 -6.18
C MET A 393 -2.39 -0.91 -7.13
N MET A 394 -3.15 0.01 -6.55
CA MET A 394 -3.91 1.02 -7.28
C MET A 394 -3.60 2.39 -6.70
N GLY A 395 -3.44 3.37 -7.57
CA GLY A 395 -3.17 4.74 -7.17
C GLY A 395 -3.75 5.78 -8.10
N ILE A 396 -3.57 7.03 -7.73
CA ILE A 396 -3.77 8.20 -8.56
C ILE A 396 -2.40 8.73 -8.93
N ASP A 397 -2.11 8.83 -10.24
CA ASP A 397 -0.84 9.31 -10.77
C ASP A 397 -0.84 10.83 -10.99
N TYR A 398 -2.04 11.41 -11.19
CA TYR A 398 -2.22 12.81 -11.50
C TYR A 398 -3.51 13.33 -10.88
N LEU A 399 -3.41 14.39 -10.09
CA LEU A 399 -4.54 15.02 -9.42
C LEU A 399 -4.45 16.54 -9.55
N PRO A 400 -5.06 17.14 -10.60
CA PRO A 400 -5.01 18.57 -10.84
C PRO A 400 -5.96 19.30 -9.89
N VAL A 401 -5.40 20.11 -9.02
CA VAL A 401 -6.15 20.91 -8.06
C VAL A 401 -5.65 22.35 -7.97
N ARG A 402 -6.45 23.21 -7.37
CA ARG A 402 -6.03 24.53 -6.88
C ARG A 402 -6.70 24.87 -5.56
N PHE A 403 -6.10 25.75 -4.78
CA PHE A 403 -6.78 26.38 -3.67
C PHE A 403 -7.72 27.45 -4.20
N GLN A 404 -8.97 27.45 -3.69
CA GLN A 404 -9.93 28.50 -4.05
C GLN A 404 -9.40 29.86 -3.60
N GLU A 405 -9.64 30.87 -4.44
CA GLU A 405 -9.40 32.25 -4.02
C GLU A 405 -10.35 32.59 -2.87
N GLY A 406 -9.81 33.16 -1.79
CA GLY A 406 -10.65 33.62 -0.70
C GLY A 406 -11.60 34.72 -1.17
N PRO A 407 -12.75 34.93 -0.51
CA PRO A 407 -13.56 36.10 -0.81
C PRO A 407 -12.71 37.35 -0.62
N CYS A 408 -12.62 38.19 -1.67
CA CYS A 408 -11.97 39.48 -1.66
C CYS A 408 -12.57 40.39 -0.60
#